data_84cc1f9f99f38a03293ecf53bcc14a84
#
_entry.id   84cc1f9f99f38a03293ecf53bcc14a84
#
_cell.length_a   1.000
_cell.length_b   1.000
_cell.length_c   1.000
_cell.angle_alpha   90.00
_cell.angle_beta   90.00
_cell.angle_gamma   90.00
#
_symmetry.space_group_name_H-M   'P 1'
#
loop_
_entity.id
_entity.type
_entity.pdbx_description
1 polymer ?
#
loop_
_entity_poly.entity_id
_entity_poly.type
_entity_poly.pdbx_seq_one_letter_code
_entity_poly.pdbx_strand_id
1 'polypeptide(L)'
;MNTSLSRYDAMADKAAAQVIARYSTSFSLATKALARPERTHVRNLYAVVRIADEIVDGAAEQANECPETALDLYEEQVLHAPRHRFHTDPVLHAWARTHRACNIDNSHMEAFFASMRADLTQTEFTPEELDTYIYGSAEVIGLMCLDIFMRDRASADRRVLEDGARALGSAFQKVNFLRDLGEDRRALGRAYFGTQLDDDLKLSLTNGITAELDRAQQAIALLPRSVRGGVAAAEALYRELNSKIATTPAAQLQTTRIGVPNHRKLWLTARAMKKATTA
;
A
#
# COMPACT_ATOMS: atom_id res chain seq x y z
N MET A 1 12.97 31.50 7.60
CA MET A 1 12.88 32.24 6.31
C MET A 1 12.19 31.33 5.28
N ASN A 2 11.20 31.87 4.58
CA ASN A 2 10.46 31.12 3.55
C ASN A 2 11.24 31.21 2.23
N THR A 3 12.13 30.27 1.96
CA THR A 3 12.96 30.26 0.76
C THR A 3 12.16 29.76 -0.47
N SER A 4 12.64 30.01 -1.69
CA SER A 4 12.03 29.46 -2.91
C SER A 4 11.96 27.94 -2.87
N LEU A 5 12.99 27.27 -2.35
CA LEU A 5 13.01 25.82 -2.17
C LEU A 5 11.93 25.38 -1.18
N SER A 6 11.79 26.02 -0.02
CA SER A 6 10.77 25.61 0.96
C SER A 6 9.33 25.80 0.44
N ARG A 7 9.09 26.77 -0.43
CA ARG A 7 7.80 26.92 -1.14
C ARG A 7 7.57 25.79 -2.14
N TYR A 8 8.61 25.42 -2.87
CA TYR A 8 8.55 24.30 -3.82
C TYR A 8 8.32 22.97 -3.10
N ASP A 9 9.04 22.71 -1.99
CA ASP A 9 8.83 21.56 -1.11
C ASP A 9 7.36 21.42 -0.68
N ALA A 10 6.78 22.52 -0.21
CA ALA A 10 5.38 22.54 0.24
C ALA A 10 4.37 22.32 -0.90
N MET A 11 4.67 22.79 -2.11
CA MET A 11 3.88 22.55 -3.30
C MET A 11 3.97 21.08 -3.73
N ALA A 12 5.17 20.51 -3.76
CA ALA A 12 5.41 19.10 -4.10
C ALA A 12 4.68 18.13 -3.15
N ASP A 13 4.75 18.37 -1.83
CA ASP A 13 4.00 17.59 -0.83
C ASP A 13 2.46 17.67 -1.05
N LYS A 14 1.95 18.83 -1.51
CA LYS A 14 0.53 18.98 -1.86
C LYS A 14 0.18 18.24 -3.15
N ALA A 15 1.05 18.26 -4.16
CA ALA A 15 0.84 17.51 -5.39
C ALA A 15 0.75 16.00 -5.13
N ALA A 16 1.70 15.45 -4.37
CA ALA A 16 1.66 14.05 -3.94
C ALA A 16 0.39 13.70 -3.14
N ALA A 17 -0.08 14.62 -2.29
CA ALA A 17 -1.31 14.42 -1.52
C ALA A 17 -2.58 14.39 -2.40
N GLN A 18 -2.58 14.98 -3.59
CA GLN A 18 -3.71 14.87 -4.53
C GLN A 18 -3.82 13.48 -5.12
N VAL A 19 -2.71 12.77 -5.35
CA VAL A 19 -2.73 11.40 -5.88
C VAL A 19 -3.53 10.50 -4.94
N ILE A 20 -3.17 10.39 -3.67
CA ILE A 20 -3.91 9.54 -2.72
C ILE A 20 -5.37 9.96 -2.55
N ALA A 21 -5.67 11.26 -2.61
CA ALA A 21 -7.02 11.78 -2.47
C ALA A 21 -7.94 11.36 -3.63
N ARG A 22 -7.39 11.17 -4.82
CA ARG A 22 -8.12 10.76 -6.03
C ARG A 22 -8.28 9.25 -6.14
N TYR A 23 -7.25 8.49 -5.78
CA TYR A 23 -7.20 7.04 -6.03
C TYR A 23 -7.65 6.17 -4.84
N SER A 24 -7.59 6.66 -3.60
CA SER A 24 -7.96 5.83 -2.46
C SER A 24 -8.71 6.58 -1.35
N THR A 25 -9.99 6.30 -1.21
CA THR A 25 -10.81 6.84 -0.11
C THR A 25 -10.43 6.23 1.26
N SER A 26 -10.12 4.94 1.30
CA SER A 26 -9.78 4.22 2.54
C SER A 26 -8.41 4.62 3.08
N PHE A 27 -7.36 4.58 2.23
CA PHE A 27 -6.02 5.02 2.63
C PHE A 27 -5.95 6.52 2.89
N SER A 28 -6.68 7.35 2.12
CA SER A 28 -6.80 8.78 2.38
C SER A 28 -7.39 9.05 3.76
N LEU A 29 -8.40 8.28 4.19
CA LEU A 29 -8.99 8.41 5.53
C LEU A 29 -8.02 7.95 6.62
N ALA A 30 -7.40 6.79 6.47
CA ALA A 30 -6.42 6.26 7.43
C ALA A 30 -5.21 7.19 7.60
N THR A 31 -4.68 7.75 6.51
CA THR A 31 -3.55 8.68 6.59
C THR A 31 -3.90 9.99 7.31
N LYS A 32 -5.18 10.43 7.32
CA LYS A 32 -5.60 11.61 8.10
C LYS A 32 -5.43 11.41 9.60
N ALA A 33 -5.44 10.16 10.06
CA ALA A 33 -5.23 9.79 11.47
C ALA A 33 -3.75 9.75 11.89
N LEU A 34 -2.81 9.85 10.95
CA LEU A 34 -1.37 9.96 11.24
C LEU A 34 -1.01 11.40 11.65
N ALA A 35 0.04 11.56 12.46
CA ALA A 35 0.65 12.86 12.73
C ALA A 35 1.19 13.50 11.44
N ARG A 36 1.39 14.83 11.45
CA ARG A 36 1.72 15.57 10.22
C ARG A 36 2.97 15.11 9.48
N PRO A 37 4.13 14.93 10.12
CA PRO A 37 5.33 14.52 9.40
C PRO A 37 5.14 13.16 8.69
N GLU A 38 4.70 12.16 9.43
CA GLU A 38 4.52 10.80 8.92
C GLU A 38 3.43 10.73 7.85
N ARG A 39 2.34 11.49 8.04
CA ARG A 39 1.28 11.64 7.03
C ARG A 39 1.81 12.14 5.69
N THR A 40 2.69 13.13 5.71
CA THR A 40 3.29 13.69 4.49
C THR A 40 4.14 12.66 3.80
N HIS A 41 5.03 11.98 4.53
CA HIS A 41 5.91 10.96 3.97
C HIS A 41 5.15 9.75 3.40
N VAL A 42 4.11 9.27 4.10
CA VAL A 42 3.26 8.17 3.58
C VAL A 42 2.54 8.58 2.29
N ARG A 43 2.08 9.83 2.17
CA ARG A 43 1.44 10.33 0.94
C ARG A 43 2.43 10.46 -0.22
N ASN A 44 3.66 10.87 0.07
CA ASN A 44 4.73 10.96 -0.93
C ASN A 44 5.12 9.56 -1.44
N LEU A 45 5.24 8.56 -0.56
CA LEU A 45 5.45 7.17 -0.94
C LEU A 45 4.26 6.64 -1.77
N TYR A 46 3.02 6.85 -1.30
CA TYR A 46 1.83 6.42 -2.03
C TYR A 46 1.77 6.99 -3.45
N ALA A 47 2.15 8.25 -3.63
CA ALA A 47 2.09 8.90 -4.93
C ALA A 47 3.03 8.22 -5.95
N VAL A 48 4.25 7.87 -5.54
CA VAL A 48 5.20 7.16 -6.40
C VAL A 48 4.70 5.77 -6.76
N VAL A 49 4.26 5.01 -5.77
CA VAL A 49 3.71 3.66 -5.96
C VAL A 49 2.50 3.70 -6.89
N ARG A 50 1.56 4.62 -6.66
CA ARG A 50 0.34 4.72 -7.49
C ARG A 50 0.62 5.10 -8.94
N ILE A 51 1.63 5.93 -9.22
CA ILE A 51 2.01 6.26 -10.60
C ILE A 51 2.56 5.02 -11.31
N ALA A 52 3.37 4.20 -10.65
CA ALA A 52 3.84 2.93 -11.21
C ALA A 52 2.66 1.98 -11.51
N ASP A 53 1.70 1.85 -10.58
CA ASP A 53 0.46 1.08 -10.82
C ASP A 53 -0.28 1.59 -12.07
N GLU A 54 -0.46 2.92 -12.23
CA GLU A 54 -1.15 3.48 -13.39
C GLU A 54 -0.45 3.18 -14.72
N ILE A 55 0.88 3.11 -14.72
CA ILE A 55 1.64 2.73 -15.93
C ILE A 55 1.26 1.31 -16.36
N VAL A 56 1.21 0.36 -15.42
CA VAL A 56 0.97 -1.05 -15.71
C VAL A 56 -0.53 -1.42 -15.81
N ASP A 57 -1.41 -0.61 -15.22
CA ASP A 57 -2.88 -0.82 -15.25
C ASP A 57 -3.54 -0.23 -16.51
N GLY A 58 -2.74 0.29 -17.47
CA GLY A 58 -3.21 0.64 -18.79
C GLY A 58 -3.20 2.13 -19.15
N ALA A 59 -2.82 3.05 -18.25
CA ALA A 59 -2.76 4.47 -18.58
C ALA A 59 -1.71 4.78 -19.67
N ALA A 60 -0.54 4.12 -19.63
CA ALA A 60 0.49 4.26 -20.64
C ALA A 60 0.01 3.70 -22.00
N GLU A 61 -0.60 2.52 -22.02
CA GLU A 61 -1.13 1.91 -23.25
C GLU A 61 -2.23 2.78 -23.88
N GLN A 62 -3.15 3.32 -23.07
CA GLN A 62 -4.19 4.23 -23.55
C GLN A 62 -3.64 5.55 -24.10
N ALA A 63 -2.44 5.96 -23.68
CA ALA A 63 -1.72 7.09 -24.21
C ALA A 63 -0.88 6.74 -25.48
N ASN A 64 -0.94 5.51 -25.98
CA ASN A 64 -0.11 4.93 -27.04
C ASN A 64 1.39 4.95 -26.71
N GLU A 65 1.74 4.81 -25.44
CA GLU A 65 3.10 4.61 -24.95
C GLU A 65 3.34 3.14 -24.62
N CYS A 66 4.59 2.68 -24.71
CA CYS A 66 4.98 1.33 -24.34
C CYS A 66 5.08 1.23 -22.79
N PRO A 67 4.24 0.41 -22.10
CA PRO A 67 4.23 0.33 -20.64
C PRO A 67 5.57 -0.11 -20.06
N GLU A 68 6.27 -1.06 -20.69
CA GLU A 68 7.59 -1.53 -20.24
C GLU A 68 8.61 -0.39 -20.24
N THR A 69 8.67 0.36 -21.36
CA THR A 69 9.59 1.49 -21.49
C THR A 69 9.24 2.60 -20.50
N ALA A 70 7.96 2.89 -20.32
CA ALA A 70 7.51 3.89 -19.36
C ALA A 70 7.83 3.50 -17.92
N LEU A 71 7.67 2.21 -17.58
CA LEU A 71 7.99 1.68 -16.25
C LEU A 71 9.50 1.72 -15.98
N ASP A 72 10.35 1.33 -16.95
CA ASP A 72 11.80 1.34 -16.81
C ASP A 72 12.33 2.77 -16.61
N LEU A 73 11.83 3.73 -17.38
CA LEU A 73 12.19 5.14 -17.22
C LEU A 73 11.75 5.69 -15.86
N TYR A 74 10.55 5.32 -15.41
CA TYR A 74 10.04 5.76 -14.12
C TYR A 74 10.81 5.16 -12.95
N GLU A 75 11.15 3.85 -13.01
CA GLU A 75 12.01 3.20 -12.02
C GLU A 75 13.36 3.89 -11.91
N GLU A 76 14.05 4.14 -13.03
CA GLU A 76 15.32 4.84 -13.03
C GLU A 76 15.21 6.21 -12.32
N GLN A 77 14.18 6.98 -12.67
CA GLN A 77 13.92 8.27 -12.04
C GLN A 77 13.69 8.16 -10.53
N VAL A 78 12.87 7.20 -10.09
CA VAL A 78 12.52 6.97 -8.68
C VAL A 78 13.73 6.54 -7.87
N LEU A 79 14.55 5.59 -8.37
CA LEU A 79 15.74 5.08 -7.68
C LEU A 79 16.86 6.12 -7.62
N HIS A 80 16.97 6.98 -8.62
CA HIS A 80 17.97 8.05 -8.66
C HIS A 80 17.53 9.35 -7.97
N ALA A 81 16.23 9.56 -7.77
CA ALA A 81 15.71 10.78 -7.16
C ALA A 81 16.39 11.16 -5.83
N PRO A 82 16.69 10.23 -4.91
CA PRO A 82 17.34 10.58 -3.63
C PRO A 82 18.72 11.22 -3.77
N ARG A 83 19.41 11.06 -4.91
CA ARG A 83 20.74 11.63 -5.16
C ARG A 83 20.72 13.14 -5.40
N HIS A 84 19.55 13.71 -5.73
CA HIS A 84 19.39 15.12 -6.04
C HIS A 84 18.46 15.82 -5.04
N ARG A 85 18.75 17.09 -4.78
CA ARG A 85 17.98 17.92 -3.83
C ARG A 85 16.78 18.63 -4.49
N PHE A 86 16.72 18.64 -5.82
CA PHE A 86 15.66 19.29 -6.58
C PHE A 86 15.30 18.44 -7.80
N HIS A 87 13.99 18.31 -8.06
CA HIS A 87 13.42 17.71 -9.26
C HIS A 87 12.33 18.62 -9.80
N THR A 88 12.21 18.69 -11.12
CA THR A 88 11.13 19.42 -11.80
C THR A 88 9.78 18.72 -11.67
N ASP A 89 9.78 17.38 -11.58
CA ASP A 89 8.60 16.62 -11.23
C ASP A 89 8.32 16.76 -9.73
N PRO A 90 7.12 17.23 -9.30
CA PRO A 90 6.83 17.45 -7.90
C PRO A 90 6.67 16.15 -7.10
N VAL A 91 6.24 15.04 -7.71
CA VAL A 91 6.10 13.76 -7.01
C VAL A 91 7.48 13.16 -6.73
N LEU A 92 8.37 13.15 -7.73
CA LEU A 92 9.76 12.72 -7.55
C LEU A 92 10.50 13.62 -6.54
N HIS A 93 10.23 14.92 -6.54
CA HIS A 93 10.81 15.84 -5.56
C HIS A 93 10.36 15.49 -4.12
N ALA A 94 9.07 15.28 -3.92
CA ALA A 94 8.51 14.90 -2.62
C ALA A 94 9.02 13.52 -2.16
N TRP A 95 9.11 12.55 -3.09
CA TRP A 95 9.70 11.24 -2.84
C TRP A 95 11.17 11.32 -2.41
N ALA A 96 12.00 12.02 -3.18
CA ALA A 96 13.42 12.18 -2.88
C ALA A 96 13.67 12.74 -1.47
N ARG A 97 12.84 13.67 -1.05
CA ARG A 97 12.88 14.23 0.32
C ARG A 97 12.48 13.19 1.36
N THR A 98 11.41 12.44 1.10
CA THR A 98 10.92 11.38 1.99
C THR A 98 11.95 10.28 2.15
N HIS A 99 12.49 9.77 1.04
CA HIS A 99 13.50 8.72 1.03
C HIS A 99 14.72 9.10 1.89
N ARG A 100 15.29 10.30 1.66
CA ARG A 100 16.44 10.78 2.46
C ARG A 100 16.09 11.01 3.93
N ALA A 101 14.91 11.56 4.22
CA ALA A 101 14.50 11.87 5.58
C ALA A 101 14.20 10.61 6.42
N CYS A 102 13.77 9.53 5.78
CA CYS A 102 13.39 8.29 6.45
C CYS A 102 14.41 7.16 6.26
N ASN A 103 15.51 7.42 5.53
CA ASN A 103 16.56 6.45 5.21
C ASN A 103 15.98 5.13 4.66
N ILE A 104 15.09 5.26 3.66
CA ILE A 104 14.43 4.10 3.03
C ILE A 104 15.46 3.29 2.25
N ASP A 105 15.42 1.95 2.36
CA ASP A 105 16.28 1.07 1.59
C ASP A 105 15.79 0.97 0.13
N ASN A 106 16.68 1.22 -0.83
CA ASN A 106 16.39 1.11 -2.26
C ASN A 106 15.95 -0.31 -2.65
N SER A 107 16.44 -1.33 -1.98
CA SER A 107 16.08 -2.74 -2.27
C SER A 107 14.55 -2.98 -2.17
N HIS A 108 13.85 -2.25 -1.30
CA HIS A 108 12.39 -2.32 -1.21
C HIS A 108 11.71 -1.74 -2.46
N MET A 109 12.23 -0.63 -2.97
CA MET A 109 11.70 -0.02 -4.20
C MET A 109 12.04 -0.86 -5.44
N GLU A 110 13.23 -1.46 -5.51
CA GLU A 110 13.63 -2.39 -6.56
C GLU A 110 12.71 -3.62 -6.59
N ALA A 111 12.41 -4.21 -5.42
CA ALA A 111 11.46 -5.33 -5.30
C ALA A 111 10.04 -4.92 -5.73
N PHE A 112 9.61 -3.70 -5.40
CA PHE A 112 8.33 -3.17 -5.85
C PHE A 112 8.26 -3.07 -7.37
N PHE A 113 9.25 -2.49 -8.03
CA PHE A 113 9.28 -2.39 -9.49
C PHE A 113 9.38 -3.77 -10.18
N ALA A 114 10.06 -4.75 -9.57
CA ALA A 114 10.06 -6.12 -10.06
C ALA A 114 8.64 -6.73 -10.09
N SER A 115 7.81 -6.46 -9.06
CA SER A 115 6.40 -6.88 -9.07
C SER A 115 5.54 -6.11 -10.08
N MET A 116 5.81 -4.83 -10.31
CA MET A 116 5.13 -4.06 -11.37
C MET A 116 5.46 -4.59 -12.76
N ARG A 117 6.69 -5.07 -13.00
CA ARG A 117 7.03 -5.77 -14.26
C ARG A 117 6.29 -7.08 -14.44
N ALA A 118 6.08 -7.83 -13.36
CA ALA A 118 5.28 -9.05 -13.42
C ALA A 118 3.84 -8.74 -13.87
N ASP A 119 3.27 -7.60 -13.49
CA ASP A 119 1.94 -7.17 -13.92
C ASP A 119 1.80 -6.96 -15.44
N LEU A 120 2.90 -6.71 -16.15
CA LEU A 120 2.89 -6.53 -17.60
C LEU A 120 2.83 -7.85 -18.37
N THR A 121 3.23 -8.96 -17.75
CA THR A 121 3.43 -10.23 -18.46
C THR A 121 2.74 -11.44 -17.84
N GLN A 122 2.49 -11.41 -16.52
CA GLN A 122 1.92 -12.54 -15.79
C GLN A 122 0.41 -12.36 -15.57
N THR A 123 -0.36 -13.37 -15.95
CA THR A 123 -1.81 -13.44 -15.72
C THR A 123 -2.19 -14.54 -14.73
N GLU A 124 -1.30 -15.52 -14.52
CA GLU A 124 -1.46 -16.61 -13.57
C GLU A 124 -0.18 -16.76 -12.74
N PHE A 125 -0.31 -17.20 -11.51
CA PHE A 125 0.78 -17.30 -10.55
C PHE A 125 0.79 -18.69 -9.91
N THR A 126 1.97 -19.33 -9.81
CA THR A 126 2.19 -20.40 -8.84
C THR A 126 2.18 -19.84 -7.42
N PRO A 127 2.02 -20.66 -6.38
CA PRO A 127 2.09 -20.18 -5.00
C PRO A 127 3.38 -19.40 -4.68
N GLU A 128 4.53 -19.86 -5.15
CA GLU A 128 5.84 -19.25 -4.93
C GLU A 128 5.99 -17.92 -5.70
N GLU A 129 5.47 -17.85 -6.91
CA GLU A 129 5.43 -16.60 -7.69
C GLU A 129 4.49 -15.59 -7.05
N LEU A 130 3.34 -16.04 -6.54
CA LEU A 130 2.40 -15.17 -5.84
C LEU A 130 2.98 -14.60 -4.54
N ASP A 131 3.72 -15.42 -3.77
CA ASP A 131 4.41 -14.95 -2.57
C ASP A 131 5.48 -13.89 -2.91
N THR A 132 6.26 -14.12 -3.99
CA THR A 132 7.24 -13.16 -4.49
C THR A 132 6.58 -11.87 -4.96
N TYR A 133 5.48 -11.99 -5.69
CA TYR A 133 4.69 -10.85 -6.15
C TYR A 133 4.10 -10.03 -4.99
N ILE A 134 3.51 -10.70 -3.98
CA ILE A 134 2.97 -10.04 -2.78
C ILE A 134 4.07 -9.35 -1.98
N TYR A 135 5.25 -9.99 -1.87
CA TYR A 135 6.39 -9.35 -1.22
C TYR A 135 6.72 -8.01 -1.85
N GLY A 136 6.92 -7.95 -3.16
CA GLY A 136 7.28 -6.71 -3.85
C GLY A 136 6.12 -5.72 -3.95
N SER A 137 4.90 -6.17 -4.28
CA SER A 137 3.76 -5.25 -4.47
C SER A 137 3.17 -4.70 -3.17
N ALA A 138 3.40 -5.34 -2.01
CA ALA A 138 2.72 -4.96 -0.76
C ALA A 138 3.57 -5.05 0.50
N GLU A 139 4.34 -6.12 0.73
CA GLU A 139 5.10 -6.27 1.98
C GLU A 139 6.20 -5.21 2.10
N VAL A 140 6.92 -4.92 1.01
CA VAL A 140 7.95 -3.86 0.98
C VAL A 140 7.33 -2.47 1.19
N ILE A 141 6.09 -2.24 0.76
CA ILE A 141 5.36 -1.00 1.05
C ILE A 141 5.12 -0.87 2.56
N GLY A 142 4.77 -1.98 3.21
CA GLY A 142 4.67 -2.05 4.68
C GLY A 142 6.00 -1.72 5.36
N LEU A 143 7.12 -2.26 4.87
CA LEU A 143 8.47 -1.99 5.39
C LEU A 143 8.88 -0.53 5.19
N MET A 144 8.65 0.06 4.02
CA MET A 144 8.91 1.49 3.77
C MET A 144 8.04 2.40 4.65
N CYS A 145 6.78 2.03 4.90
CA CYS A 145 5.94 2.72 5.88
C CYS A 145 6.52 2.59 7.29
N LEU A 146 7.07 1.43 7.66
CA LEU A 146 7.73 1.24 8.95
C LEU A 146 8.96 2.15 9.10
N ASP A 147 9.79 2.29 8.06
CA ASP A 147 10.92 3.23 8.07
C ASP A 147 10.47 4.67 8.29
N ILE A 148 9.36 5.07 7.67
CA ILE A 148 8.73 6.38 7.91
C ILE A 148 8.29 6.52 9.37
N PHE A 149 7.64 5.51 9.94
CA PHE A 149 7.09 5.55 11.30
C PHE A 149 8.16 5.50 12.39
N MET A 150 9.26 4.82 12.10
CA MET A 150 10.39 4.63 13.02
C MET A 150 11.54 5.61 12.75
N ARG A 151 11.35 6.60 11.86
CA ARG A 151 12.35 7.62 11.59
C ARG A 151 12.90 8.20 12.89
N ASP A 152 14.23 8.25 12.98
CA ASP A 152 14.98 8.75 14.14
C ASP A 152 14.70 7.97 15.47
N ARG A 153 14.20 6.73 15.38
CA ARG A 153 13.87 5.89 16.53
C ARG A 153 14.52 4.52 16.41
N ALA A 154 15.32 4.17 17.40
CA ALA A 154 15.75 2.78 17.59
C ALA A 154 14.67 2.00 18.33
N SER A 155 14.50 0.72 18.00
CA SER A 155 13.61 -0.19 18.73
C SER A 155 14.28 -1.54 18.93
N ALA A 156 14.22 -2.07 20.15
CA ALA A 156 14.61 -3.44 20.43
C ALA A 156 13.70 -4.46 19.74
N ASP A 157 12.46 -4.05 19.42
CA ASP A 157 11.44 -4.88 18.78
C ASP A 157 11.41 -4.73 17.24
N ARG A 158 12.51 -4.24 16.63
CA ARG A 158 12.56 -3.95 15.18
C ARG A 158 12.12 -5.15 14.34
N ARG A 159 12.56 -6.35 14.67
CA ARG A 159 12.17 -7.58 13.97
C ARG A 159 10.67 -7.86 14.05
N VAL A 160 10.07 -7.69 15.22
CA VAL A 160 8.60 -7.86 15.41
C VAL A 160 7.83 -6.82 14.60
N LEU A 161 8.34 -5.58 14.54
CA LEU A 161 7.74 -4.51 13.73
C LEU A 161 7.83 -4.82 12.23
N GLU A 162 8.96 -5.33 11.74
CA GLU A 162 9.14 -5.73 10.33
C GLU A 162 8.22 -6.89 9.96
N ASP A 163 8.17 -7.95 10.78
CA ASP A 163 7.26 -9.09 10.57
C ASP A 163 5.80 -8.65 10.55
N GLY A 164 5.42 -7.72 11.44
CA GLY A 164 4.07 -7.15 11.46
C GLY A 164 3.75 -6.24 10.28
N ALA A 165 4.72 -5.46 9.81
CA ALA A 165 4.58 -4.60 8.64
C ALA A 165 4.38 -5.42 7.35
N ARG A 166 5.17 -6.49 7.18
CA ARG A 166 5.03 -7.44 6.08
C ARG A 166 3.68 -8.15 6.14
N ALA A 167 3.30 -8.69 7.30
CA ALA A 167 2.00 -9.35 7.49
C ALA A 167 0.82 -8.41 7.16
N LEU A 168 0.91 -7.13 7.53
CA LEU A 168 -0.13 -6.16 7.21
C LEU A 168 -0.20 -5.86 5.71
N GLY A 169 0.94 -5.69 5.04
CA GLY A 169 1.03 -5.50 3.60
C GLY A 169 0.44 -6.69 2.85
N SER A 170 0.88 -7.91 3.17
CA SER A 170 0.38 -9.17 2.59
C SER A 170 -1.13 -9.30 2.77
N ALA A 171 -1.65 -9.10 3.99
CA ALA A 171 -3.09 -9.16 4.27
C ALA A 171 -3.88 -8.15 3.44
N PHE A 172 -3.39 -6.91 3.29
CA PHE A 172 -4.04 -5.89 2.49
C PHE A 172 -4.12 -6.30 1.01
N GLN A 173 -3.04 -6.82 0.46
CA GLN A 173 -3.00 -7.24 -0.94
C GLN A 173 -3.92 -8.43 -1.21
N LYS A 174 -3.89 -9.46 -0.36
CA LYS A 174 -4.77 -10.62 -0.48
C LYS A 174 -6.26 -10.24 -0.37
N VAL A 175 -6.60 -9.30 0.52
CA VAL A 175 -7.96 -8.74 0.61
C VAL A 175 -8.32 -7.99 -0.67
N ASN A 176 -7.41 -7.20 -1.25
CA ASN A 176 -7.64 -6.50 -2.51
C ASN A 176 -7.93 -7.49 -3.64
N PHE A 177 -7.13 -8.55 -3.79
CA PHE A 177 -7.35 -9.60 -4.80
C PHE A 177 -8.70 -10.27 -4.67
N LEU A 178 -9.12 -10.63 -3.45
CA LEU A 178 -10.43 -11.24 -3.22
C LEU A 178 -11.58 -10.26 -3.43
N ARG A 179 -11.40 -8.99 -3.09
CA ARG A 179 -12.40 -7.92 -3.26
C ARG A 179 -12.64 -7.59 -4.73
N ASP A 180 -11.57 -7.53 -5.50
CA ASP A 180 -11.58 -7.06 -6.89
C ASP A 180 -11.56 -8.21 -7.90
N LEU A 181 -11.66 -9.47 -7.44
CA LEU A 181 -11.50 -10.71 -8.20
C LEU A 181 -12.23 -10.71 -9.56
N GLY A 182 -13.49 -10.28 -9.58
CA GLY A 182 -14.29 -10.25 -10.79
C GLY A 182 -13.94 -9.10 -11.73
N GLU A 183 -13.40 -8.00 -11.20
CA GLU A 183 -12.96 -6.83 -11.97
C GLU A 183 -11.59 -7.11 -12.59
N ASP A 184 -10.63 -7.60 -11.82
CA ASP A 184 -9.26 -7.93 -12.26
C ASP A 184 -9.29 -9.01 -13.35
N ARG A 185 -10.13 -10.02 -13.19
CA ARG A 185 -10.28 -11.09 -14.19
C ARG A 185 -10.84 -10.58 -15.52
N ARG A 186 -11.82 -9.66 -15.48
CA ARG A 186 -12.44 -9.11 -16.71
C ARG A 186 -11.60 -8.04 -17.38
N ALA A 187 -10.97 -7.17 -16.59
CA ALA A 187 -10.24 -6.01 -17.09
C ALA A 187 -8.77 -6.35 -17.42
N LEU A 188 -8.13 -7.18 -16.59
CA LEU A 188 -6.69 -7.44 -16.65
C LEU A 188 -6.35 -8.92 -16.98
N GLY A 189 -7.36 -9.81 -17.03
CA GLY A 189 -7.15 -11.24 -17.25
C GLY A 189 -6.42 -11.96 -16.12
N ARG A 190 -6.21 -11.31 -14.95
CA ARG A 190 -5.39 -11.84 -13.84
C ARG A 190 -6.16 -12.82 -12.97
N ALA A 191 -5.51 -13.94 -12.59
CA ALA A 191 -6.04 -14.99 -11.72
C ALA A 191 -5.03 -15.33 -10.61
N TYR A 192 -5.04 -14.54 -9.53
CA TYR A 192 -4.08 -14.66 -8.42
C TYR A 192 -4.20 -15.97 -7.63
N PHE A 193 -5.40 -16.55 -7.53
CA PHE A 193 -5.69 -17.77 -6.76
C PHE A 193 -6.17 -18.91 -7.67
N GLY A 194 -5.65 -18.96 -8.91
CA GLY A 194 -6.07 -19.93 -9.92
C GLY A 194 -7.41 -19.58 -10.59
N THR A 195 -7.81 -20.41 -11.53
CA THR A 195 -8.98 -20.15 -12.40
C THR A 195 -10.32 -20.36 -11.72
N GLN A 196 -10.35 -21.10 -10.59
CA GLN A 196 -11.59 -21.39 -9.86
C GLN A 196 -11.40 -21.14 -8.36
N LEU A 197 -12.10 -20.16 -7.82
CA LEU A 197 -12.22 -19.93 -6.39
C LEU A 197 -13.52 -20.58 -5.91
N ASP A 198 -13.43 -21.62 -5.12
CA ASP A 198 -14.56 -22.22 -4.38
C ASP A 198 -14.63 -21.69 -2.95
N ASP A 199 -15.65 -22.11 -2.20
CA ASP A 199 -15.86 -21.64 -0.83
C ASP A 199 -14.82 -22.19 0.15
N ASP A 200 -14.25 -23.37 -0.08
CA ASP A 200 -13.23 -23.98 0.78
C ASP A 200 -11.90 -23.24 0.64
N LEU A 201 -11.45 -22.99 -0.59
CA LEU A 201 -10.24 -22.21 -0.86
C LEU A 201 -10.40 -20.77 -0.34
N LYS A 202 -11.55 -20.13 -0.58
CA LYS A 202 -11.86 -18.80 -0.04
C LYS A 202 -11.77 -18.78 1.49
N LEU A 203 -12.33 -19.79 2.17
CA LEU A 203 -12.27 -19.91 3.62
C LEU A 203 -10.83 -20.05 4.13
N SER A 204 -10.03 -20.90 3.46
CA SER A 204 -8.60 -21.05 3.76
C SER A 204 -7.85 -19.72 3.62
N LEU A 205 -8.05 -18.99 2.51
CA LEU A 205 -7.43 -17.69 2.27
C LEU A 205 -7.84 -16.65 3.33
N THR A 206 -9.12 -16.54 3.63
CA THR A 206 -9.62 -15.56 4.62
C THR A 206 -9.17 -15.87 6.04
N ASN A 207 -8.98 -17.15 6.40
CA ASN A 207 -8.37 -17.56 7.66
C ASN A 207 -6.88 -17.20 7.71
N GLY A 208 -6.13 -17.43 6.63
CA GLY A 208 -4.73 -17.02 6.50
C GLY A 208 -4.57 -15.50 6.65
N ILE A 209 -5.42 -14.72 5.97
CA ILE A 209 -5.44 -13.26 6.11
C ILE A 209 -5.74 -12.83 7.56
N THR A 210 -6.65 -13.52 8.24
CA THR A 210 -6.96 -13.24 9.65
C THR A 210 -5.74 -13.44 10.53
N ALA A 211 -4.98 -14.53 10.33
CA ALA A 211 -3.74 -14.78 11.07
C ALA A 211 -2.65 -13.74 10.79
N GLU A 212 -2.55 -13.24 9.56
CA GLU A 212 -1.65 -12.12 9.20
C GLU A 212 -2.05 -10.83 9.90
N LEU A 213 -3.35 -10.49 9.91
CA LEU A 213 -3.87 -9.31 10.63
C LEU A 213 -3.64 -9.43 12.15
N ASP A 214 -3.72 -10.62 12.73
CA ASP A 214 -3.46 -10.83 14.14
C ASP A 214 -1.97 -10.61 14.49
N ARG A 215 -1.03 -11.06 13.64
CA ARG A 215 0.40 -10.75 13.77
C ARG A 215 0.63 -9.24 13.64
N ALA A 216 0.03 -8.60 12.65
CA ALA A 216 0.13 -7.16 12.46
C ALA A 216 -0.39 -6.38 13.68
N GLN A 217 -1.48 -6.81 14.31
CA GLN A 217 -2.05 -6.17 15.49
C GLN A 217 -1.08 -6.16 16.68
N GLN A 218 -0.27 -7.21 16.87
CA GLN A 218 0.77 -7.26 17.90
C GLN A 218 1.85 -6.20 17.64
N ALA A 219 2.32 -6.07 16.41
CA ALA A 219 3.30 -5.06 16.02
C ALA A 219 2.74 -3.63 16.11
N ILE A 220 1.47 -3.41 15.75
CA ILE A 220 0.81 -2.10 15.86
C ILE A 220 0.86 -1.55 17.29
N ALA A 221 0.77 -2.41 18.30
CA ALA A 221 0.85 -1.99 19.71
C ALA A 221 2.22 -1.40 20.07
N LEU A 222 3.28 -1.78 19.36
CA LEU A 222 4.66 -1.31 19.55
C LEU A 222 4.98 -0.04 18.76
N LEU A 223 4.14 0.37 17.81
CA LEU A 223 4.35 1.58 17.02
C LEU A 223 4.28 2.85 17.89
N PRO A 224 4.96 3.93 17.47
CA PRO A 224 4.82 5.23 18.12
C PRO A 224 3.37 5.70 18.18
N ARG A 225 2.99 6.36 19.27
CA ARG A 225 1.61 6.90 19.45
C ARG A 225 1.17 7.81 18.31
N SER A 226 2.10 8.53 17.67
CA SER A 226 1.84 9.44 16.54
C SER A 226 1.25 8.75 15.30
N VAL A 227 1.47 7.43 15.13
CA VAL A 227 1.07 6.65 13.95
C VAL A 227 0.16 5.47 14.28
N ARG A 228 0.23 4.96 15.51
CA ARG A 228 -0.49 3.76 15.96
C ARG A 228 -1.98 3.80 15.61
N GLY A 229 -2.64 4.94 15.89
CA GLY A 229 -4.07 5.11 15.62
C GLY A 229 -4.44 5.03 14.14
N GLY A 230 -3.60 5.58 13.27
CA GLY A 230 -3.80 5.53 11.82
C GLY A 230 -3.62 4.14 11.24
N VAL A 231 -2.57 3.42 11.68
CA VAL A 231 -2.30 2.04 11.24
C VAL A 231 -3.38 1.09 11.77
N ALA A 232 -3.78 1.22 13.05
CA ALA A 232 -4.89 0.44 13.61
C ALA A 232 -6.23 0.69 12.89
N ALA A 233 -6.46 1.91 12.41
CA ALA A 233 -7.65 2.23 11.63
C ALA A 233 -7.64 1.54 10.25
N ALA A 234 -6.49 1.49 9.58
CA ALA A 234 -6.33 0.78 8.31
C ALA A 234 -6.53 -0.73 8.51
N GLU A 235 -5.88 -1.31 9.52
CA GLU A 235 -6.05 -2.73 9.89
C GLU A 235 -7.52 -3.08 10.14
N ALA A 236 -8.23 -2.30 10.94
CA ALA A 236 -9.63 -2.55 11.26
C ALA A 236 -10.55 -2.50 10.02
N LEU A 237 -10.25 -1.63 9.05
CA LEU A 237 -10.99 -1.57 7.78
C LEU A 237 -10.77 -2.82 6.93
N TYR A 238 -9.56 -3.32 6.84
CA TYR A 238 -9.23 -4.51 6.08
C TYR A 238 -9.73 -5.79 6.77
N ARG A 239 -9.70 -5.85 8.09
CA ARG A 239 -10.32 -6.93 8.87
C ARG A 239 -11.85 -6.99 8.64
N GLU A 240 -12.53 -5.86 8.58
CA GLU A 240 -13.96 -5.80 8.23
C GLU A 240 -14.20 -6.28 6.79
N LEU A 241 -13.35 -5.90 5.83
CA LEU A 241 -13.42 -6.38 4.45
C LEU A 241 -13.22 -7.88 4.39
N ASN A 242 -12.19 -8.42 5.04
CA ASN A 242 -11.92 -9.85 5.10
C ASN A 242 -13.11 -10.63 5.70
N SER A 243 -13.70 -10.13 6.79
CA SER A 243 -14.89 -10.74 7.40
C SER A 243 -16.08 -10.78 6.45
N LYS A 244 -16.30 -9.71 5.67
CA LYS A 244 -17.37 -9.67 4.66
C LYS A 244 -17.12 -10.64 3.50
N ILE A 245 -15.87 -10.71 3.02
CA ILE A 245 -15.46 -11.66 1.98
C ILE A 245 -15.69 -13.09 2.47
N ALA A 246 -15.29 -13.41 3.70
CA ALA A 246 -15.46 -14.73 4.30
C ALA A 246 -16.92 -15.19 4.31
N THR A 247 -17.86 -14.28 4.57
CA THR A 247 -19.31 -14.57 4.64
C THR A 247 -20.03 -14.48 3.30
N THR A 248 -19.36 -14.00 2.24
CA THR A 248 -19.94 -13.90 0.89
C THR A 248 -19.63 -15.18 0.10
N PRO A 249 -20.62 -15.80 -0.59
CA PRO A 249 -20.35 -16.96 -1.46
C PRO A 249 -19.28 -16.66 -2.52
N ALA A 250 -18.39 -17.62 -2.77
CA ALA A 250 -17.29 -17.45 -3.73
C ALA A 250 -17.79 -17.05 -5.15
N ALA A 251 -18.91 -17.64 -5.59
CA ALA A 251 -19.51 -17.29 -6.87
C ALA A 251 -19.93 -15.81 -6.95
N GLN A 252 -20.34 -15.19 -5.83
CA GLN A 252 -20.73 -13.78 -5.81
C GLN A 252 -19.52 -12.84 -5.90
N LEU A 253 -18.34 -13.23 -5.38
CA LEU A 253 -17.11 -12.44 -5.49
C LEU A 253 -16.66 -12.24 -6.95
N GLN A 254 -17.03 -13.16 -7.84
CA GLN A 254 -16.71 -13.06 -9.27
C GLN A 254 -17.54 -12.00 -10.01
N THR A 255 -18.64 -11.54 -9.42
CA THR A 255 -19.58 -10.61 -10.07
C THR A 255 -19.79 -9.31 -9.31
N THR A 256 -19.47 -9.30 -8.01
CA THR A 256 -19.78 -8.17 -7.12
C THR A 256 -18.56 -7.76 -6.33
N ARG A 257 -18.18 -6.50 -6.42
CA ARG A 257 -17.12 -5.90 -5.60
C ARG A 257 -17.59 -5.71 -4.17
N ILE A 258 -16.87 -6.28 -3.21
CA ILE A 258 -17.19 -6.14 -1.79
C ILE A 258 -16.67 -4.82 -1.24
N GLY A 259 -17.52 -4.09 -0.52
CA GLY A 259 -17.14 -2.81 0.07
C GLY A 259 -17.65 -2.60 1.50
N VAL A 260 -17.00 -1.66 2.20
CA VAL A 260 -17.44 -1.17 3.51
C VAL A 260 -18.14 0.18 3.29
N PRO A 261 -19.38 0.37 3.76
CA PRO A 261 -20.08 1.65 3.66
C PRO A 261 -19.35 2.78 4.38
N ASN A 262 -19.46 4.02 3.90
CA ASN A 262 -18.69 5.15 4.43
C ASN A 262 -18.94 5.42 5.92
N HIS A 263 -20.19 5.30 6.40
CA HIS A 263 -20.49 5.47 7.82
C HIS A 263 -19.79 4.39 8.69
N ARG A 264 -19.71 3.15 8.18
CA ARG A 264 -19.02 2.05 8.86
C ARG A 264 -17.50 2.29 8.88
N LYS A 265 -16.92 2.79 7.76
CA LYS A 265 -15.49 3.18 7.71
C LYS A 265 -15.17 4.23 8.77
N LEU A 266 -15.98 5.28 8.88
CA LEU A 266 -15.80 6.33 9.89
C LEU A 266 -15.89 5.79 11.31
N TRP A 267 -16.88 4.96 11.59
CA TRP A 267 -17.04 4.34 12.91
C TRP A 267 -15.85 3.44 13.28
N LEU A 268 -15.40 2.56 12.36
CA LEU A 268 -14.24 1.69 12.58
C LEU A 268 -12.98 2.51 12.85
N THR A 269 -12.74 3.55 12.05
CA THR A 269 -11.60 4.46 12.22
C THR A 269 -11.62 5.12 13.60
N ALA A 270 -12.74 5.70 14.01
CA ALA A 270 -12.85 6.37 15.31
C ALA A 270 -12.65 5.39 16.48
N ARG A 271 -13.23 4.17 16.39
CA ARG A 271 -13.07 3.12 17.39
C ARG A 271 -11.62 2.65 17.52
N ALA A 272 -10.96 2.39 16.39
CA ALA A 272 -9.57 1.94 16.36
C ALA A 272 -8.61 2.99 16.93
N MET A 273 -8.79 4.27 16.56
CA MET A 273 -8.02 5.38 17.11
C MET A 273 -8.19 5.50 18.62
N LYS A 274 -9.43 5.41 19.14
CA LYS A 274 -9.69 5.45 20.59
C LYS A 274 -8.98 4.30 21.32
N LYS A 275 -9.09 3.06 20.82
CA LYS A 275 -8.39 1.89 21.40
C LYS A 275 -6.88 2.07 21.40
N ALA A 276 -6.30 2.56 20.31
CA ALA A 276 -4.86 2.75 20.17
C ALA A 276 -4.27 3.87 21.06
N THR A 277 -5.10 4.80 21.53
CA THR A 277 -4.67 5.88 22.45
C THR A 277 -4.78 5.48 23.93
N THR A 278 -5.56 4.47 24.25
CA THR A 278 -5.77 3.99 25.63
C THR A 278 -4.90 2.80 26.02
N ALA A 279 -4.26 2.16 25.05
CA ALA A 279 -3.25 1.12 25.22
C ALA A 279 -1.82 1.70 25.11
#